data_26e478b7c14ff62f0be2bb709c16f5c6
#
_entry.id   26e478b7c14ff62f0be2bb709c16f5c6
#
_cell.length_a   1.000
_cell.length_b   1.000
_cell.length_c   1.000
_cell.angle_alpha   90.00
_cell.angle_beta   90.00
_cell.angle_gamma   90.00
#
_symmetry.space_group_name_H-M   'P 1'
#
loop_
_entity.id
_entity.type
_entity.pdbx_description
1 polymer ?
#
loop_
_entity_poly.entity_id
_entity_poly.type
_entity_poly.pdbx_seq_one_letter_code
_entity_poly.pdbx_strand_id
1 'polypeptide(L)'
;MVDIIELAEGVAAEIGDGAEVMFAPEFDLKGIKEKRIVVVPAGIETKPSARDYLEDRLKVQVGILKKCTEDDVPALIREIVSVGRRFLHKWVAGVRCAKAECNPIYSPEHLRERRQFTGVVELTFLSVHRNEE
;
A
#
# COMPACT_ATOMS: atom_id res chain seq x y z
N MET A 1 17.01 11.21 -5.14
CA MET A 1 15.62 10.95 -5.58
C MET A 1 15.26 9.50 -5.31
N VAL A 2 14.11 9.24 -4.76
CA VAL A 2 13.66 7.89 -4.43
C VAL A 2 12.90 7.29 -5.60
N ASP A 3 13.26 6.08 -5.98
CA ASP A 3 12.54 5.31 -7.00
C ASP A 3 11.33 4.65 -6.33
N ILE A 4 10.13 4.90 -6.86
CA ILE A 4 8.90 4.33 -6.29
C ILE A 4 8.87 2.80 -6.38
N ILE A 5 9.56 2.21 -7.35
CA ILE A 5 9.65 0.75 -7.49
C ILE A 5 10.50 0.20 -6.34
N GLU A 6 11.63 0.82 -6.04
CA GLU A 6 12.47 0.42 -4.91
C GLU A 6 11.71 0.60 -3.59
N LEU A 7 10.90 1.68 -3.48
CA LEU A 7 10.06 1.89 -2.30
C LEU A 7 9.05 0.77 -2.15
N ALA A 8 8.36 0.39 -3.23
CA ALA A 8 7.39 -0.70 -3.19
C ALA A 8 8.05 -2.03 -2.80
N GLU A 9 9.23 -2.31 -3.34
CA GLU A 9 10.01 -3.50 -2.98
C GLU A 9 10.41 -3.48 -1.51
N GLY A 10 10.81 -2.32 -1.01
CA GLY A 10 11.15 -2.14 0.41
C GLY A 10 9.94 -2.35 1.32
N VAL A 11 8.78 -1.87 0.93
CA VAL A 11 7.53 -2.10 1.67
C VAL A 11 7.19 -3.59 1.71
N ALA A 12 7.29 -4.28 0.56
CA ALA A 12 7.04 -5.71 0.50
C ALA A 12 7.99 -6.49 1.40
N ALA A 13 9.27 -6.13 1.40
CA ALA A 13 10.28 -6.78 2.25
C ALA A 13 9.98 -6.58 3.73
N GLU A 14 9.53 -5.39 4.13
CA GLU A 14 9.15 -5.09 5.52
C GLU A 14 7.95 -5.89 5.98
N ILE A 15 6.97 -6.09 5.11
CA ILE A 15 5.79 -6.90 5.44
C ILE A 15 6.18 -8.36 5.60
N GLY A 16 7.02 -8.88 4.70
CA GLY A 16 7.35 -10.30 4.66
C GLY A 16 6.13 -11.14 4.24
N ASP A 17 5.99 -12.32 4.79
CA ASP A 17 4.84 -13.22 4.56
C ASP A 17 4.50 -13.46 3.09
N GLY A 18 5.52 -13.45 2.22
CA GLY A 18 5.30 -13.66 0.79
C GLY A 18 4.70 -12.46 0.06
N ALA A 19 4.75 -11.27 0.66
CA ALA A 19 4.29 -10.05 0.00
C ALA A 19 5.09 -9.81 -1.28
N GLU A 20 4.39 -9.47 -2.36
CA GLU A 20 5.02 -9.29 -3.66
C GLU A 20 4.57 -7.98 -4.31
N VAL A 21 5.45 -7.40 -5.11
CA VAL A 21 5.15 -6.18 -5.86
C VAL A 21 4.41 -6.57 -7.14
N MET A 22 3.30 -5.91 -7.41
CA MET A 22 2.52 -6.08 -8.62
C MET A 22 2.26 -4.72 -9.25
N PHE A 23 2.14 -4.71 -10.57
CA PHE A 23 1.88 -3.48 -11.32
C PHE A 23 0.45 -3.39 -11.83
N ALA A 24 -0.40 -4.32 -11.41
CA ALA A 24 -1.84 -4.25 -11.71
C ALA A 24 -2.44 -3.07 -10.94
N PRO A 25 -3.11 -2.15 -11.61
CA PRO A 25 -3.66 -0.95 -10.95
C PRO A 25 -4.82 -1.23 -10.02
N GLU A 26 -5.39 -2.40 -10.15
CA GLU A 26 -6.56 -2.80 -9.37
C GLU A 26 -6.29 -4.13 -8.69
N PHE A 27 -6.76 -4.25 -7.47
CA PHE A 27 -6.66 -5.49 -6.71
C PHE A 27 -7.77 -6.45 -7.15
N ASP A 28 -7.83 -6.75 -8.45
CA ASP A 28 -8.90 -7.50 -9.10
C ASP A 28 -8.47 -8.91 -9.49
N LEU A 29 -7.80 -9.59 -8.58
CA LEU A 29 -7.41 -10.98 -8.79
C LEU A 29 -8.57 -11.91 -8.51
N LYS A 30 -8.81 -12.84 -9.42
CA LYS A 30 -9.86 -13.86 -9.30
C LYS A 30 -9.26 -15.21 -8.93
N GLY A 31 -10.06 -16.07 -8.32
CA GLY A 31 -9.65 -17.42 -7.99
C GLY A 31 -8.59 -17.51 -6.90
N ILE A 32 -8.54 -16.52 -6.02
CA ILE A 32 -7.64 -16.54 -4.88
C ILE A 32 -8.04 -17.66 -3.94
N LYS A 33 -7.13 -18.58 -3.67
CA LYS A 33 -7.34 -19.70 -2.73
C LYS A 33 -6.68 -19.45 -1.40
N GLU A 34 -5.48 -18.90 -1.42
CA GLU A 34 -4.71 -18.56 -0.23
C GLU A 34 -4.58 -17.06 -0.08
N LYS A 35 -4.31 -16.62 1.14
CA LYS A 35 -4.08 -15.20 1.39
C LYS A 35 -2.89 -14.71 0.57
N ARG A 36 -3.09 -13.60 -0.13
CA ARG A 36 -2.04 -12.91 -0.87
C ARG A 36 -1.91 -11.49 -0.37
N ILE A 37 -0.67 -11.06 -0.22
CA ILE A 37 -0.36 -9.68 0.10
C ILE A 37 0.37 -9.09 -1.10
N VAL A 38 -0.20 -8.04 -1.68
CA VAL A 38 0.37 -7.41 -2.86
C VAL A 38 0.68 -5.94 -2.58
N VAL A 39 1.76 -5.46 -3.14
CA VAL A 39 2.20 -4.08 -3.00
C VAL A 39 2.23 -3.46 -4.39
N VAL A 40 1.51 -2.35 -4.56
CA VAL A 40 1.37 -1.70 -5.85
C VAL A 40 1.86 -0.26 -5.77
N PRO A 41 2.86 0.13 -6.58
CA PRO A 41 3.20 1.55 -6.69
C PRO A 41 2.05 2.29 -7.35
N ALA A 42 1.43 3.23 -6.63
CA ALA A 42 0.17 3.82 -7.04
C ALA A 42 0.30 5.21 -7.66
N GLY A 43 1.27 5.99 -7.23
CA GLY A 43 1.42 7.33 -7.80
C GLY A 43 2.50 8.15 -7.15
N ILE A 44 2.86 9.22 -7.82
CA ILE A 44 3.79 10.23 -7.31
C ILE A 44 3.19 11.60 -7.58
N GLU A 45 3.14 12.42 -6.56
CA GLU A 45 2.77 13.83 -6.70
C GLU A 45 4.00 14.67 -6.34
N THR A 46 4.44 15.49 -7.27
CA THR A 46 5.62 16.35 -7.06
C THR A 46 5.15 17.81 -7.06
N LYS A 47 5.58 18.55 -6.05
CA LYS A 47 5.27 19.97 -5.96
C LYS A 47 6.43 20.77 -5.40
N PRO A 48 6.50 22.07 -5.66
CA PRO A 48 7.49 22.93 -5.02
C PRO A 48 7.29 22.93 -3.50
N SER A 49 8.37 22.83 -2.75
CA SER A 49 8.34 22.90 -1.30
C SER A 49 8.88 24.27 -0.85
N ALA A 50 10.19 24.39 -0.70
CA ALA A 50 10.85 25.65 -0.45
C ALA A 50 11.62 26.06 -1.70
N ARG A 51 12.28 27.23 -1.66
CA ARG A 51 13.11 27.69 -2.77
C ARG A 51 14.16 26.63 -3.13
N ASP A 52 14.19 26.25 -4.40
CA ASP A 52 15.09 25.23 -4.96
C ASP A 52 14.87 23.80 -4.42
N TYR A 53 13.75 23.55 -3.72
CA TYR A 53 13.41 22.21 -3.23
C TYR A 53 12.10 21.72 -3.80
N LEU A 54 12.03 20.41 -4.00
CA LEU A 54 10.82 19.70 -4.43
C LEU A 54 10.37 18.75 -3.33
N GLU A 55 9.05 18.60 -3.21
CA GLU A 55 8.45 17.60 -2.33
C GLU A 55 7.78 16.55 -3.20
N ASP A 56 8.19 15.31 -3.02
CA ASP A 56 7.52 14.17 -3.64
C ASP A 56 6.66 13.46 -2.61
N ARG A 57 5.43 13.17 -3.00
CA ARG A 57 4.54 12.30 -2.24
C ARG A 57 4.41 11.01 -3.03
N LEU A 58 5.00 9.95 -2.50
CA LEU A 58 5.01 8.65 -3.14
C LEU A 58 3.94 7.79 -2.50
N LYS A 59 3.00 7.32 -3.31
CA LYS A 59 1.87 6.52 -2.83
C LYS A 59 2.07 5.07 -3.21
N VAL A 60 2.03 4.22 -2.21
CA VAL A 60 2.16 2.78 -2.36
C VAL A 60 0.93 2.15 -1.71
N GLN A 61 0.24 1.29 -2.44
CA GLN A 61 -0.91 0.58 -1.91
C GLN A 61 -0.51 -0.83 -1.51
N VAL A 62 -0.98 -1.25 -0.34
CA VAL A 62 -0.82 -2.62 0.14
C VAL A 62 -2.20 -3.26 0.19
N GLY A 63 -2.37 -4.37 -0.51
CA GLY A 63 -3.62 -5.10 -0.54
C GLY A 63 -3.49 -6.46 0.10
N ILE A 64 -4.51 -6.85 0.85
CA ILE A 64 -4.66 -8.20 1.38
C ILE A 64 -5.87 -8.82 0.69
N LEU A 65 -5.62 -9.93 -0.01
CA LEU A 65 -6.64 -10.67 -0.75
C LEU A 65 -6.72 -12.08 -0.17
N LYS A 66 -7.92 -12.48 0.21
CA LYS A 66 -8.13 -13.82 0.74
C LYS A 66 -9.55 -14.27 0.47
N LYS A 67 -9.71 -15.51 0.02
CA LYS A 67 -11.02 -16.14 -0.05
C LYS A 67 -11.52 -16.36 1.38
N CYS A 68 -12.71 -15.87 1.68
CA CYS A 68 -13.23 -15.92 3.05
C CYS A 68 -14.74 -15.93 3.12
N THR A 69 -15.25 -16.15 4.33
CA THR A 69 -16.65 -15.95 4.69
C THR A 69 -16.76 -14.69 5.53
N GLU A 70 -17.98 -14.25 5.81
CA GLU A 70 -18.18 -13.06 6.66
C GLU A 70 -17.56 -13.19 8.04
N ASP A 71 -17.42 -14.40 8.56
CA ASP A 71 -16.83 -14.65 9.88
C ASP A 71 -15.34 -14.26 9.93
N ASP A 72 -14.65 -14.30 8.79
CA ASP A 72 -13.23 -13.97 8.71
C ASP A 72 -12.98 -12.47 8.57
N VAL A 73 -13.98 -11.70 8.16
CA VAL A 73 -13.82 -10.29 7.82
C VAL A 73 -13.28 -9.43 8.96
N PRO A 74 -13.77 -9.54 10.20
CA PRO A 74 -13.23 -8.71 11.28
C PRO A 74 -11.72 -8.89 11.50
N ALA A 75 -11.22 -10.12 11.43
CA ALA A 75 -9.78 -10.38 11.60
C ALA A 75 -8.97 -9.78 10.43
N LEU A 76 -9.49 -9.88 9.22
CA LEU A 76 -8.81 -9.33 8.04
C LEU A 76 -8.83 -7.80 8.03
N ILE A 77 -9.90 -7.17 8.51
CA ILE A 77 -9.94 -5.72 8.70
C ILE A 77 -8.86 -5.28 9.69
N ARG A 78 -8.76 -5.98 10.82
CA ARG A 78 -7.74 -5.66 11.82
C ARG A 78 -6.33 -5.81 11.26
N GLU A 79 -6.12 -6.82 10.41
CA GLU A 79 -4.83 -7.05 9.78
C GLU A 79 -4.44 -5.90 8.85
N ILE A 80 -5.35 -5.45 7.97
CA ILE A 80 -5.03 -4.35 7.05
C ILE A 80 -4.83 -3.03 7.79
N VAL A 81 -5.61 -2.77 8.82
CA VAL A 81 -5.44 -1.59 9.66
C VAL A 81 -4.09 -1.64 10.38
N SER A 82 -3.72 -2.81 10.89
CA SER A 82 -2.43 -3.02 11.56
C SER A 82 -1.26 -2.76 10.63
N VAL A 83 -1.35 -3.17 9.37
CA VAL A 83 -0.30 -2.88 8.37
C VAL A 83 -0.12 -1.36 8.24
N GLY A 84 -1.19 -0.61 8.09
CA GLY A 84 -1.11 0.84 7.99
C GLY A 84 -0.47 1.49 9.21
N ARG A 85 -0.90 1.09 10.40
CA ARG A 85 -0.35 1.62 11.65
C ARG A 85 1.12 1.28 11.85
N ARG A 86 1.52 0.09 11.43
CA ARG A 86 2.91 -0.36 11.51
C ARG A 86 3.86 0.49 10.67
N PHE A 87 3.40 0.95 9.51
CA PHE A 87 4.23 1.76 8.62
C PHE A 87 4.27 3.24 8.99
N LEU A 88 3.28 3.74 9.71
CA LEU A 88 3.23 5.17 10.04
C LEU A 88 4.51 5.59 10.78
N HIS A 89 5.16 6.64 10.27
CA HIS A 89 6.45 7.17 10.71
C HIS A 89 7.66 6.28 10.42
N LYS A 90 7.47 5.14 9.76
CA LYS A 90 8.57 4.25 9.42
C LYS A 90 9.34 4.75 8.21
N TRP A 91 10.63 4.54 8.23
CA TRP A 91 11.52 4.84 7.11
C TRP A 91 11.69 3.59 6.24
N VAL A 92 11.46 3.74 4.95
CA VAL A 92 11.65 2.68 3.96
C VAL A 92 12.32 3.30 2.75
N ALA A 93 13.37 2.68 2.23
CA ALA A 93 14.12 3.19 1.07
C ALA A 93 14.51 4.66 1.19
N GLY A 94 14.80 5.12 2.40
CA GLY A 94 15.24 6.49 2.65
C GLY A 94 14.13 7.53 2.74
N VAL A 95 12.87 7.13 2.73
CA VAL A 95 11.73 8.05 2.89
C VAL A 95 10.82 7.60 4.01
N ARG A 96 10.15 8.55 4.64
CA ARG A 96 9.31 8.30 5.81
C ARG A 96 7.83 8.24 5.43
N CYS A 97 7.14 7.25 5.97
CA CYS A 97 5.69 7.14 5.81
C CYS A 97 5.00 8.21 6.68
N ALA A 98 4.28 9.11 6.04
CA ALA A 98 3.60 10.23 6.70
C ALA A 98 2.11 10.02 6.84
N LYS A 99 1.52 9.09 6.09
CA LYS A 99 0.07 8.87 6.10
C LYS A 99 -0.25 7.44 5.72
N ALA A 100 -1.25 6.88 6.39
CA ALA A 100 -1.81 5.58 6.04
C ALA A 100 -3.33 5.73 6.02
N GLU A 101 -3.96 5.31 4.93
CA GLU A 101 -5.40 5.47 4.75
C GLU A 101 -6.04 4.20 4.21
N CYS A 102 -7.10 3.75 4.87
CA CYS A 102 -7.95 2.64 4.44
C CYS A 102 -9.34 3.18 4.15
N ASN A 103 -9.62 3.50 2.89
CA ASN A 103 -10.94 4.02 2.52
C ASN A 103 -11.26 3.70 1.05
N PRO A 104 -12.14 2.72 0.80
CA PRO A 104 -12.80 1.84 1.78
C PRO A 104 -11.84 0.84 2.42
N ILE A 105 -12.22 0.31 3.59
CA ILE A 105 -11.39 -0.68 4.29
C ILE A 105 -11.33 -1.99 3.50
N TYR A 106 -12.41 -2.35 2.84
CA TYR A 106 -12.46 -3.52 1.95
C TYR A 106 -13.51 -3.30 0.86
N SER A 107 -13.48 -4.16 -0.16
CA SER A 107 -14.47 -4.11 -1.24
C SER A 107 -15.68 -4.97 -0.89
N PRO A 108 -16.85 -4.36 -0.59
CA PRO A 108 -18.07 -5.12 -0.36
C PRO A 108 -18.51 -5.94 -1.57
N GLU A 109 -18.24 -5.43 -2.77
CA GLU A 109 -18.57 -6.12 -4.01
C GLU A 109 -17.80 -7.43 -4.16
N HIS A 110 -16.50 -7.42 -3.92
CA HIS A 110 -15.69 -8.64 -3.98
C HIS A 110 -16.13 -9.66 -2.93
N LEU A 111 -16.47 -9.19 -1.74
CA LEU A 111 -16.95 -10.07 -0.68
C LEU A 111 -18.27 -10.76 -1.08
N ARG A 112 -19.20 -9.97 -1.62
CA ARG A 112 -20.53 -10.48 -2.00
C ARG A 112 -20.46 -11.38 -3.22
N GLU A 113 -19.75 -10.96 -4.27
CA GLU A 113 -19.75 -11.65 -5.57
C GLU A 113 -18.72 -12.76 -5.66
N ARG A 114 -17.61 -12.64 -4.96
CA ARG A 114 -16.47 -13.57 -5.09
C ARG A 114 -16.18 -14.30 -3.80
N ARG A 115 -16.84 -13.95 -2.71
CA ARG A 115 -16.50 -14.43 -1.37
C ARG A 115 -15.01 -14.21 -1.09
N GLN A 116 -14.53 -13.05 -1.48
CA GLN A 116 -13.14 -12.66 -1.36
C GLN A 116 -13.02 -11.35 -0.59
N PHE A 117 -12.17 -11.35 0.44
CA PHE A 117 -11.78 -10.12 1.08
C PHE A 117 -10.72 -9.45 0.22
N THR A 118 -10.94 -8.19 -0.12
CA THR A 118 -9.96 -7.34 -0.79
C THR A 118 -9.88 -6.05 0.01
N GLY A 119 -8.87 -5.97 0.87
CA GLY A 119 -8.62 -4.78 1.70
C GLY A 119 -7.36 -4.08 1.23
N VAL A 120 -7.39 -2.76 1.17
CA VAL A 120 -6.27 -1.96 0.69
C VAL A 120 -5.98 -0.83 1.67
N VAL A 121 -4.71 -0.66 2.00
CA VAL A 121 -4.23 0.52 2.70
C VAL A 121 -3.30 1.29 1.77
N GLU A 122 -3.50 2.60 1.67
CA GLU A 122 -2.61 3.47 0.90
C GLU A 122 -1.63 4.13 1.86
N LEU A 123 -0.35 3.93 1.59
CA LEU A 123 0.74 4.53 2.34
C LEU A 123 1.31 5.68 1.53
N THR A 124 1.45 6.84 2.17
CA THR A 124 2.04 8.02 1.54
C THR A 124 3.39 8.30 2.20
N PHE A 125 4.44 8.27 1.40
CA PHE A 125 5.80 8.58 1.84
C PHE A 125 6.21 9.96 1.34
N LEU A 126 6.93 10.70 2.14
CA LEU A 126 7.39 12.04 1.79
C LEU A 126 8.89 12.06 1.56
N SER A 127 9.28 12.69 0.47
CA SER A 127 10.67 12.98 0.16
C SER A 127 10.81 14.44 -0.22
N VAL A 128 11.70 15.15 0.46
CA VAL A 128 12.02 16.53 0.11
C VAL A 128 13.45 16.54 -0.37
N HIS A 129 13.68 17.01 -1.58
CA HIS A 129 15.01 17.02 -2.17
C HIS A 129 15.25 18.31 -2.96
N ARG A 130 16.51 18.61 -3.17
CA ARG A 130 16.88 19.80 -3.93
C ARG A 130 16.58 19.60 -5.41
N ASN A 131 16.02 20.63 -6.02
CA ASN A 131 15.83 20.64 -7.47
C ASN A 131 17.17 20.90 -8.13
N GLU A 132 17.70 19.91 -8.85
CA GLU A 132 19.00 19.98 -9.50
C GLU A 132 18.93 20.32 -10.99
N GLU A 133 17.76 20.67 -11.48
CA GLU A 133 17.63 21.08 -12.88
C GLU A 133 18.06 22.53 -13.10
#